data_8f3e31073a8dc34f50f4abeceee97045
#
_entry.id   8f3e31073a8dc34f50f4abeceee97045
#
_cell.length_a   1.000
_cell.length_b   1.000
_cell.length_c   1.000
_cell.angle_alpha   90.00
_cell.angle_beta   90.00
_cell.angle_gamma   90.00
#
_symmetry.space_group_name_H-M   'P 1'
#
loop_
_entity.id
_entity.type
_entity.pdbx_description
1 polymer ?
#
loop_
_entity_poly.entity_id
_entity_poly.type
_entity_poly.pdbx_seq_one_letter_code
_entity_poly.pdbx_strand_id
1 'polypeptide(L)'
;MNPADEIVQIVDEQNQEVAQVSRRVMREGCLIHRACYILVFNRSREIFVQKRTMSKDIYPGYLDVATGGVVLAGESYEQSAKRELAEELGVHKVGLTSHFDFYHEADNNRVWGRVFSCLAEGPFVLQPEEVEDGFFLGMDELQSLAAAAQFTPDGLMVLKRFMAE
;
A
#
# COMPACT_ATOMS: atom_id res chain seq x y z
N MET A 1 -5.89 9.82 -17.24
CA MET A 1 -7.16 9.62 -16.47
C MET A 1 -6.96 10.13 -15.06
N ASN A 2 -7.94 10.86 -14.54
CA ASN A 2 -7.94 11.29 -13.14
C ASN A 2 -8.06 10.03 -12.26
N PRO A 3 -7.17 9.83 -11.26
CA PRO A 3 -7.25 8.68 -10.35
C PRO A 3 -8.63 8.50 -9.69
N ALA A 4 -9.36 9.59 -9.44
CA ALA A 4 -10.70 9.53 -8.87
C ALA A 4 -11.73 8.84 -9.77
N ASP A 5 -11.45 8.74 -11.06
CA ASP A 5 -12.32 8.12 -12.05
C ASP A 5 -11.97 6.66 -12.34
N GLU A 6 -10.88 6.15 -11.77
CA GLU A 6 -10.52 4.74 -11.89
C GLU A 6 -11.63 3.85 -11.29
N ILE A 7 -11.93 2.75 -11.96
CA ILE A 7 -12.95 1.81 -11.49
C ILE A 7 -12.28 0.80 -10.56
N VAL A 8 -12.80 0.71 -9.34
CA VAL A 8 -12.24 -0.14 -8.28
C VAL A 8 -13.22 -1.24 -7.91
N GLN A 9 -12.69 -2.33 -7.36
CA GLN A 9 -13.50 -3.46 -6.92
C GLN A 9 -14.03 -3.21 -5.51
N ILE A 10 -15.35 -3.27 -5.34
CA ILE A 10 -16.00 -3.19 -4.05
C ILE A 10 -16.34 -4.61 -3.58
N VAL A 11 -16.12 -4.85 -2.29
CA VAL A 11 -16.34 -6.14 -1.66
C VAL A 11 -17.20 -6.00 -0.40
N ASP A 12 -17.69 -7.11 0.10
CA ASP A 12 -18.39 -7.16 1.39
C ASP A 12 -17.43 -7.48 2.55
N GLU A 13 -17.98 -7.69 3.75
CA GLU A 13 -17.21 -7.98 4.95
C GLU A 13 -16.51 -9.34 4.92
N GLN A 14 -16.87 -10.21 3.97
CA GLN A 14 -16.24 -11.50 3.73
C GLN A 14 -15.31 -11.48 2.51
N ASN A 15 -14.96 -10.28 2.04
CA ASN A 15 -14.09 -10.08 0.86
C ASN A 15 -14.67 -10.69 -0.42
N GLN A 16 -16.01 -10.74 -0.53
CA GLN A 16 -16.68 -11.20 -1.76
C GLN A 16 -17.01 -10.01 -2.63
N GLU A 17 -16.83 -10.13 -3.93
CA GLU A 17 -17.09 -9.07 -4.90
C GLU A 17 -18.58 -8.75 -4.98
N VAL A 18 -18.95 -7.47 -4.82
CA VAL A 18 -20.34 -7.04 -4.84
C VAL A 18 -20.61 -5.92 -5.85
N ALA A 19 -19.63 -5.11 -6.21
CA ALA A 19 -19.82 -3.99 -7.13
C ALA A 19 -18.49 -3.50 -7.72
N GLN A 20 -18.61 -2.70 -8.76
CA GLN A 20 -17.50 -1.97 -9.34
C GLN A 20 -17.94 -0.52 -9.48
N VAL A 21 -17.19 0.39 -8.88
CA VAL A 21 -17.52 1.82 -8.86
C VAL A 21 -16.26 2.65 -9.08
N SER A 22 -16.42 3.95 -9.34
CA SER A 22 -15.26 4.83 -9.39
C SER A 22 -14.63 4.98 -8.00
N ARG A 23 -13.34 5.27 -7.96
CA ARG A 23 -12.64 5.57 -6.70
C ARG A 23 -13.34 6.70 -5.95
N ARG A 24 -13.85 7.71 -6.66
CA ARG A 24 -14.60 8.82 -6.06
C ARG A 24 -15.82 8.32 -5.29
N VAL A 25 -16.62 7.46 -5.90
CA VAL A 25 -17.80 6.88 -5.25
C VAL A 25 -17.39 6.04 -4.05
N MET A 26 -16.34 5.24 -4.19
CA MET A 26 -15.82 4.43 -3.09
C MET A 26 -15.40 5.30 -1.90
N ARG A 27 -14.69 6.41 -2.16
CA ARG A 27 -14.23 7.30 -1.09
C ARG A 27 -15.38 8.07 -0.44
N GLU A 28 -16.29 8.60 -1.23
CA GLU A 28 -17.47 9.32 -0.71
C GLU A 28 -18.36 8.46 0.16
N GLY A 29 -18.55 7.20 -0.22
CA GLY A 29 -19.36 6.25 0.53
C GLY A 29 -18.61 5.46 1.58
N CYS A 30 -17.30 5.65 1.69
CA CYS A 30 -16.42 4.83 2.54
C CYS A 30 -16.69 3.33 2.35
N LEU A 31 -16.72 2.89 1.10
CA LEU A 31 -17.06 1.52 0.74
C LEU A 31 -15.89 0.58 0.97
N ILE A 32 -16.19 -0.69 1.26
CA ILE A 32 -15.16 -1.70 1.47
C ILE A 32 -14.56 -2.05 0.11
N HIS A 33 -13.26 -1.89 -0.01
CA HIS A 33 -12.52 -2.17 -1.23
C HIS A 33 -11.31 -3.04 -0.94
N ARG A 34 -10.56 -3.39 -1.99
CA ARG A 34 -9.32 -4.17 -1.85
C ARG A 34 -8.11 -3.27 -2.06
N ALA A 35 -7.04 -3.56 -1.33
CA ALA A 35 -5.75 -2.93 -1.53
C ALA A 35 -4.63 -3.92 -1.33
N CYS A 36 -3.52 -3.75 -2.06
CA CYS A 36 -2.31 -4.51 -1.84
C CYS A 36 -1.34 -3.69 -0.99
N TYR A 37 -0.61 -4.39 -0.13
CA TYR A 37 0.39 -3.82 0.78
C TYR A 37 1.68 -4.59 0.55
N ILE A 38 2.69 -3.94 0.00
CA ILE A 38 3.93 -4.59 -0.38
C ILE A 38 5.05 -4.08 0.52
N LEU A 39 5.66 -4.98 1.28
CA LEU A 39 6.83 -4.68 2.09
C LEU A 39 8.06 -4.94 1.23
N VAL A 40 8.80 -3.88 0.93
CA VAL A 40 9.97 -3.95 0.05
C VAL A 40 11.22 -3.93 0.91
N PHE A 41 12.00 -5.02 0.84
CA PHE A 41 13.25 -5.15 1.58
C PHE A 41 14.44 -5.16 0.62
N ASN A 42 15.59 -4.68 1.11
CA ASN A 42 16.85 -4.85 0.41
C ASN A 42 17.66 -6.03 1.00
N ARG A 43 18.83 -6.31 0.45
CA ARG A 43 19.69 -7.41 0.92
C ARG A 43 20.22 -7.19 2.33
N SER A 44 20.27 -5.95 2.78
CA SER A 44 20.68 -5.62 4.16
C SER A 44 19.52 -5.73 5.16
N ARG A 45 18.38 -6.27 4.74
CA ARG A 45 17.17 -6.43 5.56
C ARG A 45 16.59 -5.09 6.05
N GLU A 46 16.87 -4.02 5.33
CA GLU A 46 16.23 -2.73 5.56
C GLU A 46 14.93 -2.68 4.77
N ILE A 47 13.92 -2.01 5.33
CA ILE A 47 12.63 -1.83 4.69
C ILE A 47 12.56 -0.47 4.01
N PHE A 48 11.94 -0.43 2.83
CA PHE A 48 11.69 0.82 2.12
C PHE A 48 10.52 1.56 2.76
N VAL A 49 10.77 2.82 3.14
CA VAL A 49 9.75 3.71 3.69
C VAL A 49 9.54 4.84 2.69
N GLN A 50 8.28 5.08 2.33
CA GLN A 50 7.94 6.15 1.41
C GLN A 50 7.21 7.27 2.14
N LYS A 51 7.40 8.49 1.66
CA LYS A 51 6.61 9.65 2.07
C LYS A 51 5.51 9.88 1.04
N ARG A 52 4.26 9.82 1.48
CA ARG A 52 3.10 10.04 0.63
C ARG A 52 3.01 11.51 0.26
N THR A 53 2.61 11.80 -0.97
CA THR A 53 2.42 13.20 -1.40
C THR A 53 1.27 13.85 -0.63
N MET A 54 1.30 15.18 -0.58
CA MET A 54 0.22 15.95 0.06
C MET A 54 -1.10 15.88 -0.73
N SER A 55 -1.05 15.43 -1.99
CA SER A 55 -2.22 15.28 -2.86
C SER A 55 -2.96 13.95 -2.68
N LYS A 56 -2.48 13.06 -1.81
CA LYS A 56 -3.16 11.78 -1.56
C LYS A 56 -4.51 12.00 -0.88
N ASP A 57 -5.48 11.20 -1.24
CA ASP A 57 -6.84 11.26 -0.70
C ASP A 57 -6.95 10.73 0.74
N ILE A 58 -6.00 9.87 1.15
CA ILE A 58 -5.91 9.32 2.51
C ILE A 58 -4.49 9.49 3.02
N TYR A 59 -4.36 9.96 4.26
CA TYR A 59 -3.08 10.16 4.94
C TYR A 59 -2.07 10.97 4.11
N PRO A 60 -2.43 12.17 3.63
CA PRO A 60 -1.47 12.99 2.86
C PRO A 60 -0.26 13.35 3.70
N GLY A 61 0.93 13.20 3.11
CA GLY A 61 2.20 13.54 3.76
C GLY A 61 2.70 12.56 4.81
N TYR A 62 1.95 11.49 5.10
CA TYR A 62 2.36 10.46 6.07
C TYR A 62 3.47 9.61 5.48
N LEU A 63 4.28 9.02 6.37
CA LEU A 63 5.21 7.95 6.01
C LEU A 63 4.48 6.61 5.95
N ASP A 64 4.92 5.73 5.05
CA ASP A 64 4.30 4.42 4.88
C ASP A 64 5.39 3.36 4.69
N VAL A 65 5.30 2.28 5.45
CA VAL A 65 6.22 1.14 5.33
C VAL A 65 5.80 0.19 4.21
N ALA A 66 4.61 0.38 3.66
CA ALA A 66 4.11 -0.44 2.56
C ALA A 66 3.98 0.39 1.30
N THR A 67 4.34 -0.21 0.18
CA THR A 67 4.06 0.31 -1.17
C THR A 67 2.85 -0.44 -1.69
N GLY A 68 2.00 0.21 -2.47
CA GLY A 68 0.84 -0.44 -3.04
C GLY A 68 -0.32 0.52 -3.21
N GLY A 69 -1.50 -0.01 -3.38
CA GLY A 69 -2.68 0.81 -3.60
C GLY A 69 -3.94 -0.02 -3.82
N VAL A 70 -4.98 0.67 -4.23
CA VAL A 70 -6.29 0.10 -4.43
C VAL A 70 -6.30 -0.84 -5.63
N VAL A 71 -6.90 -2.02 -5.46
CA VAL A 71 -7.06 -3.00 -6.53
C VAL A 71 -8.15 -2.52 -7.48
N LEU A 72 -7.80 -2.40 -8.76
CA LEU A 72 -8.74 -1.99 -9.79
C LEU A 72 -9.68 -3.13 -10.16
N ALA A 73 -10.85 -2.77 -10.69
CA ALA A 73 -11.81 -3.75 -11.18
C ALA A 73 -11.17 -4.66 -12.24
N GLY A 74 -11.35 -5.96 -12.09
CA GLY A 74 -10.78 -6.95 -13.01
C GLY A 74 -9.34 -7.37 -12.69
N GLU A 75 -8.69 -6.74 -11.72
CA GLU A 75 -7.36 -7.15 -11.28
C GLU A 75 -7.44 -8.15 -10.12
N SER A 76 -6.50 -9.10 -10.09
CA SER A 76 -6.21 -9.84 -8.88
C SER A 76 -5.34 -8.98 -7.96
N TYR A 77 -5.23 -9.38 -6.69
CA TYR A 77 -4.28 -8.73 -5.76
C TYR A 77 -2.85 -8.74 -6.30
N GLU A 78 -2.43 -9.86 -6.88
CA GLU A 78 -1.07 -10.00 -7.40
C GLU A 78 -0.81 -9.10 -8.61
N GLN A 79 -1.78 -9.03 -9.52
CA GLN A 79 -1.67 -8.11 -10.68
C GLN A 79 -1.59 -6.66 -10.23
N SER A 80 -2.41 -6.29 -9.24
CA SER A 80 -2.39 -4.94 -8.66
C SER A 80 -1.03 -4.64 -8.02
N ALA A 81 -0.48 -5.58 -7.24
CA ALA A 81 0.80 -5.41 -6.58
C ALA A 81 1.93 -5.20 -7.58
N LYS A 82 1.97 -5.98 -8.66
CA LYS A 82 2.96 -5.81 -9.71
C LYS A 82 2.85 -4.46 -10.40
N ARG A 83 1.63 -4.04 -10.71
CA ARG A 83 1.35 -2.74 -11.33
C ARG A 83 1.80 -1.60 -10.43
N GLU A 84 1.46 -1.65 -9.15
CA GLU A 84 1.82 -0.59 -8.19
C GLU A 84 3.34 -0.48 -8.00
N LEU A 85 4.06 -1.60 -7.91
CA LEU A 85 5.52 -1.58 -7.81
C LEU A 85 6.14 -0.92 -9.04
N ALA A 86 5.64 -1.24 -10.22
CA ALA A 86 6.14 -0.67 -11.47
C ALA A 86 5.86 0.83 -11.54
N GLU A 87 4.63 1.23 -11.18
CA GLU A 87 4.22 2.65 -11.25
C GLU A 87 4.89 3.51 -10.17
N GLU A 88 4.86 3.07 -8.92
CA GLU A 88 5.34 3.89 -7.80
C GLU A 88 6.86 3.90 -7.65
N LEU A 89 7.53 2.77 -7.88
CA LEU A 89 8.95 2.61 -7.64
C LEU A 89 9.78 2.29 -8.88
N GLY A 90 9.15 2.04 -10.01
CA GLY A 90 9.84 1.60 -11.22
C GLY A 90 10.43 0.20 -11.09
N VAL A 91 9.87 -0.64 -10.22
CA VAL A 91 10.35 -2.01 -9.98
C VAL A 91 9.57 -2.98 -10.86
N HIS A 92 10.30 -3.70 -11.70
CA HIS A 92 9.75 -4.67 -12.65
C HIS A 92 10.35 -6.05 -12.41
N LYS A 93 9.61 -7.10 -12.76
CA LYS A 93 10.12 -8.48 -12.80
C LYS A 93 10.70 -8.96 -11.48
N VAL A 94 10.10 -8.57 -10.37
CA VAL A 94 10.48 -9.02 -9.04
C VAL A 94 9.50 -10.09 -8.57
N GLY A 95 9.99 -11.10 -7.85
CA GLY A 95 9.14 -12.11 -7.24
C GLY A 95 8.40 -11.55 -6.02
N LEU A 96 7.10 -11.79 -5.97
CA LEU A 96 6.28 -11.41 -4.84
C LEU A 96 5.92 -12.64 -4.02
N THR A 97 6.07 -12.54 -2.69
CA THR A 97 5.61 -13.55 -1.76
C THR A 97 4.36 -13.04 -1.06
N SER A 98 3.26 -13.81 -1.16
CA SER A 98 2.00 -13.49 -0.49
C SER A 98 2.05 -14.03 0.95
N HIS A 99 1.59 -13.25 1.92
CA HIS A 99 1.67 -13.61 3.33
C HIS A 99 0.31 -13.83 3.99
N PHE A 100 -0.52 -12.78 4.07
CA PHE A 100 -1.84 -12.89 4.70
C PHE A 100 -2.78 -11.82 4.19
N ASP A 101 -4.08 -12.06 4.37
CA ASP A 101 -5.13 -11.08 4.15
C ASP A 101 -5.59 -10.54 5.50
N PHE A 102 -6.08 -9.30 5.51
CA PHE A 102 -6.59 -8.65 6.71
C PHE A 102 -7.71 -7.67 6.37
N TYR A 103 -8.58 -7.43 7.32
CA TYR A 103 -9.57 -6.37 7.24
C TYR A 103 -9.18 -5.22 8.16
N HIS A 104 -9.22 -4.01 7.63
CA HIS A 104 -8.91 -2.80 8.40
C HIS A 104 -10.04 -1.80 8.22
N GLU A 105 -10.50 -1.22 9.33
CA GLU A 105 -11.55 -0.22 9.33
C GLU A 105 -11.12 0.98 10.16
N ALA A 106 -11.24 2.16 9.56
CA ALA A 106 -11.03 3.44 10.20
C ALA A 106 -12.14 4.38 9.73
N ASP A 107 -12.22 5.59 10.27
CA ASP A 107 -13.30 6.53 9.96
C ASP A 107 -13.43 6.83 8.48
N ASN A 108 -12.32 6.84 7.76
CA ASN A 108 -12.26 7.21 6.34
C ASN A 108 -11.77 6.10 5.42
N ASN A 109 -11.61 4.87 5.93
CA ASN A 109 -11.03 3.80 5.15
C ASN A 109 -11.52 2.43 5.63
N ARG A 110 -12.10 1.65 4.72
CA ARG A 110 -12.55 0.29 4.98
C ARG A 110 -11.97 -0.61 3.89
N VAL A 111 -11.05 -1.50 4.27
CA VAL A 111 -10.25 -2.20 3.27
C VAL A 111 -9.99 -3.66 3.64
N TRP A 112 -10.10 -4.54 2.65
CA TRP A 112 -9.54 -5.88 2.67
C TRP A 112 -8.17 -5.81 1.99
N GLY A 113 -7.12 -5.99 2.76
CA GLY A 113 -5.75 -5.92 2.27
C GLY A 113 -5.13 -7.30 2.10
N ARG A 114 -4.24 -7.43 1.12
CA ARG A 114 -3.34 -8.58 1.02
C ARG A 114 -1.91 -8.09 1.11
N VAL A 115 -1.12 -8.74 1.97
CA VAL A 115 0.26 -8.37 2.23
C VAL A 115 1.19 -9.23 1.39
N PHE A 116 2.11 -8.55 0.71
CA PHE A 116 3.19 -9.18 -0.05
C PHE A 116 4.53 -8.67 0.47
N SER A 117 5.58 -9.42 0.20
CA SER A 117 6.94 -8.92 0.34
C SER A 117 7.74 -9.21 -0.92
N CYS A 118 8.76 -8.41 -1.13
CA CYS A 118 9.72 -8.62 -2.21
C CYS A 118 11.10 -8.14 -1.79
N LEU A 119 12.10 -8.57 -2.54
CA LEU A 119 13.49 -8.14 -2.40
C LEU A 119 13.84 -7.27 -3.60
N ALA A 120 14.20 -6.02 -3.36
CA ALA A 120 14.59 -5.10 -4.42
C ALA A 120 15.63 -4.11 -3.89
N GLU A 121 16.66 -3.88 -4.69
CA GLU A 121 17.70 -2.89 -4.40
C GLU A 121 17.37 -1.57 -5.10
N GLY A 122 17.56 -0.46 -4.39
CA GLY A 122 17.48 0.84 -5.03
C GLY A 122 18.67 1.10 -5.96
N PRO A 123 18.73 2.28 -6.57
CA PRO A 123 17.76 3.36 -6.43
C PRO A 123 16.47 3.10 -7.20
N PHE A 124 15.37 3.64 -6.71
CA PHE A 124 14.07 3.52 -7.35
C PHE A 124 13.72 4.78 -8.13
N VAL A 125 12.84 4.62 -9.13
CA VAL A 125 12.26 5.76 -9.86
C VAL A 125 10.88 6.03 -9.24
N LEU A 126 10.81 7.03 -8.37
CA LEU A 126 9.60 7.35 -7.64
C LEU A 126 8.59 8.06 -8.53
N GLN A 127 7.32 7.66 -8.42
CA GLN A 127 6.22 8.32 -9.12
C GLN A 127 5.86 9.62 -8.40
N PRO A 128 6.13 10.80 -9.00
CA PRO A 128 6.01 12.09 -8.28
C PRO A 128 4.59 12.37 -7.77
N GLU A 129 3.58 11.88 -8.44
CA GLU A 129 2.16 12.10 -8.08
C GLU A 129 1.75 11.30 -6.84
N GLU A 130 2.49 10.25 -6.49
CA GLU A 130 2.14 9.33 -5.41
C GLU A 130 3.16 9.32 -4.28
N VAL A 131 4.44 9.41 -4.62
CA VAL A 131 5.55 9.25 -3.69
C VAL A 131 6.45 10.46 -3.74
N GLU A 132 6.48 11.25 -2.66
CA GLU A 132 7.31 12.45 -2.59
C GLU A 132 8.79 12.11 -2.38
N ASP A 133 9.06 11.12 -1.51
CA ASP A 133 10.41 10.71 -1.14
C ASP A 133 10.37 9.27 -0.64
N GLY A 134 11.54 8.63 -0.56
CA GLY A 134 11.64 7.29 -0.03
C GLY A 134 13.07 6.92 0.33
N PHE A 135 13.19 6.04 1.32
CA PHE A 135 14.48 5.62 1.85
C PHE A 135 14.38 4.28 2.55
N PHE A 136 15.48 3.54 2.60
CA PHE A 136 15.55 2.30 3.36
C PHE A 136 15.93 2.57 4.81
N LEU A 137 15.28 1.86 5.74
CA LEU A 137 15.59 1.92 7.17
C LEU A 137 15.75 0.51 7.74
N GLY A 138 16.70 0.35 8.66
CA GLY A 138 16.74 -0.82 9.52
C GLY A 138 15.61 -0.77 10.55
N MET A 139 15.31 -1.90 11.19
CA MET A 139 14.17 -1.99 12.11
C MET A 139 14.32 -1.06 13.32
N ASP A 140 15.53 -0.89 13.86
CA ASP A 140 15.76 0.00 15.00
C ASP A 140 15.52 1.46 14.63
N GLU A 141 16.01 1.87 13.47
CA GLU A 141 15.79 3.23 12.94
C GLU A 141 14.30 3.48 12.68
N LEU A 142 13.62 2.47 12.14
CA LEU A 142 12.19 2.55 11.87
C LEU A 142 11.38 2.72 13.16
N GLN A 143 11.70 1.97 14.21
CA GLN A 143 11.03 2.09 15.50
C GLN A 143 11.19 3.49 16.10
N SER A 144 12.40 4.05 16.00
CA SER A 144 12.69 5.39 16.49
C SER A 144 11.90 6.43 15.68
N LEU A 145 11.86 6.30 14.37
CA LEU A 145 11.15 7.24 13.50
C LEU A 145 9.62 7.12 13.69
N ALA A 146 9.10 5.92 13.88
CA ALA A 146 7.67 5.70 14.10
C ALA A 146 7.16 6.34 15.39
N ALA A 147 8.04 6.50 16.39
CA ALA A 147 7.70 7.21 17.63
C ALA A 147 7.69 8.72 17.47
N ALA A 148 8.35 9.26 16.43
CA ALA A 148 8.57 10.71 16.24
C ALA A 148 7.82 11.30 15.05
N ALA A 149 7.37 10.49 14.10
CA ALA A 149 6.75 10.95 12.86
C ALA A 149 5.39 10.29 12.65
N GLN A 150 4.60 10.84 11.73
CA GLN A 150 3.29 10.28 11.40
C GLN A 150 3.44 9.19 10.33
N PHE A 151 3.09 7.97 10.72
CA PHE A 151 3.01 6.82 9.82
C PHE A 151 1.56 6.42 9.59
N THR A 152 1.27 5.85 8.44
CA THR A 152 -0.05 5.27 8.17
C THR A 152 -0.31 4.15 9.19
N PRO A 153 -1.48 4.18 9.87
CA PRO A 153 -1.77 3.18 10.92
C PRO A 153 -1.92 1.77 10.37
N ASP A 154 -2.49 1.62 9.19
CA ASP A 154 -2.63 0.32 8.52
C ASP A 154 -1.28 -0.24 8.10
N GLY A 155 -0.38 0.61 7.59
CA GLY A 155 0.99 0.19 7.26
C GLY A 155 1.75 -0.33 8.46
N LEU A 156 1.71 0.37 9.58
CA LEU A 156 2.37 -0.08 10.82
C LEU A 156 1.77 -1.38 11.35
N MET A 157 0.45 -1.52 11.29
CA MET A 157 -0.23 -2.74 11.72
C MET A 157 0.21 -3.94 10.86
N VAL A 158 0.30 -3.74 9.55
CA VAL A 158 0.76 -4.76 8.61
C VAL A 158 2.19 -5.20 8.95
N LEU A 159 3.09 -4.24 9.14
CA LEU A 159 4.48 -4.56 9.46
C LEU A 159 4.60 -5.32 10.79
N LYS A 160 3.88 -4.87 11.81
CA LYS A 160 3.88 -5.50 13.13
C LYS A 160 3.44 -6.96 13.03
N ARG A 161 2.36 -7.22 12.31
CA ARG A 161 1.86 -8.58 12.11
C ARG A 161 2.83 -9.44 11.29
N PHE A 162 3.41 -8.86 10.24
CA PHE A 162 4.41 -9.55 9.42
C PHE A 162 5.62 -9.98 10.26
N MET A 163 6.12 -9.10 11.14
CA MET A 163 7.28 -9.39 11.98
C MET A 163 6.98 -10.42 13.07
N ALA A 164 5.72 -10.62 13.43
CA ALA A 164 5.29 -11.60 14.43
C ALA A 164 5.09 -13.02 13.86
N GLU A 165 5.08 -13.16 12.54
CA GLU A 165 4.90 -14.45 11.87
C GLU A 165 6.19 -15.20 11.61
#